data_72d87d4d4bd05527fe5e838b0d366c15
#
_entry.id   72d87d4d4bd05527fe5e838b0d366c15
#
_cell.length_a   1.000
_cell.length_b   1.000
_cell.length_c   1.000
_cell.angle_alpha   90.00
_cell.angle_beta   90.00
_cell.angle_gamma   90.00
#
_symmetry.space_group_name_H-M   'P 1'
#
loop_
_entity.id
_entity.type
_entity.pdbx_description
1 polymer ?
#
loop_
_entity_poly.entity_id
_entity_poly.type
_entity_poly.pdbx_seq_one_letter_code
_entity_poly.pdbx_strand_id
1 'polypeptide(L)'
;MANLISVMVVDDDPVSSAQLGALAKAAGYEVRGASNGKEAWELLQVARVPIVISDWYMPEMDGPELCRRIRARTREPYVYFILVTARGGKQQYLAGMEAGADDFIAKPVDPDELRARLKVAERILGLRKEIEQLEVLLPICSYCKRIRNDHEEWEPLEKYIEEHFEQLLSHGICPDCYTKYVQPQLDRGTLS
;
A
#
# COMPACT_ATOMS: atom_id res chain seq x y z
N MET A 1 -6.86 3.37 -20.42
CA MET A 1 -7.53 2.18 -19.87
C MET A 1 -7.66 2.42 -18.38
N ALA A 2 -8.87 2.35 -17.81
CA ALA A 2 -9.05 2.47 -16.37
C ALA A 2 -8.28 1.32 -15.70
N ASN A 3 -7.39 1.66 -14.77
CA ASN A 3 -6.64 0.67 -14.01
C ASN A 3 -7.64 0.04 -13.03
N LEU A 4 -8.09 -1.19 -13.31
CA LEU A 4 -9.04 -1.91 -12.45
C LEU A 4 -8.35 -2.18 -11.10
N ILE A 5 -9.08 -1.91 -10.01
CA ILE A 5 -8.59 -2.22 -8.66
C ILE A 5 -8.55 -3.74 -8.52
N SER A 6 -7.42 -4.26 -8.04
CA SER A 6 -7.23 -5.68 -7.81
C SER A 6 -7.76 -6.10 -6.45
N VAL A 7 -8.49 -7.20 -6.41
CA VAL A 7 -9.04 -7.85 -5.20
C VAL A 7 -8.47 -9.25 -5.10
N MET A 8 -7.97 -9.64 -3.93
CA MET A 8 -7.58 -11.01 -3.65
C MET A 8 -8.71 -11.71 -2.89
N VAL A 9 -9.13 -12.87 -3.39
CA VAL A 9 -10.07 -13.76 -2.72
C VAL A 9 -9.28 -14.94 -2.16
N VAL A 10 -9.39 -15.15 -0.85
CA VAL A 10 -8.68 -16.20 -0.11
C VAL A 10 -9.70 -17.11 0.54
N ASP A 11 -9.84 -18.32 0.03
CA ASP A 11 -10.81 -19.31 0.53
C ASP A 11 -10.32 -20.70 0.13
N ASP A 12 -10.29 -21.65 1.05
CA ASP A 12 -9.83 -23.03 0.81
C ASP A 12 -10.91 -23.91 0.13
N ASP A 13 -12.18 -23.48 0.18
CA ASP A 13 -13.23 -24.10 -0.61
C ASP A 13 -13.28 -23.52 -2.03
N PRO A 14 -12.99 -24.31 -3.07
CA PRO A 14 -12.94 -23.82 -4.45
C PRO A 14 -14.30 -23.31 -4.96
N VAL A 15 -15.41 -23.79 -4.42
CA VAL A 15 -16.76 -23.33 -4.81
C VAL A 15 -17.03 -21.94 -4.24
N SER A 16 -16.74 -21.74 -2.95
CA SER A 16 -16.84 -20.45 -2.27
C SER A 16 -15.91 -19.41 -2.91
N SER A 17 -14.66 -19.77 -3.14
CA SER A 17 -13.65 -18.93 -3.82
C SER A 17 -14.13 -18.49 -5.22
N ALA A 18 -14.64 -19.43 -6.03
CA ALA A 18 -15.16 -19.13 -7.37
C ALA A 18 -16.37 -18.20 -7.31
N GLN A 19 -17.31 -18.41 -6.37
CA GLN A 19 -18.48 -17.55 -6.19
C GLN A 19 -18.08 -16.12 -5.80
N LEU A 20 -17.24 -15.96 -4.77
CA LEU A 20 -16.74 -14.66 -4.35
C LEU A 20 -15.99 -13.95 -5.48
N GLY A 21 -15.13 -14.69 -6.21
CA GLY A 21 -14.42 -14.16 -7.36
C GLY A 21 -15.34 -13.70 -8.49
N ALA A 22 -16.42 -14.43 -8.77
CA ALA A 22 -17.42 -14.04 -9.75
C ALA A 22 -18.16 -12.76 -9.34
N LEU A 23 -18.55 -12.66 -8.07
CA LEU A 23 -19.21 -11.45 -7.52
C LEU A 23 -18.30 -10.22 -7.59
N ALA A 24 -17.02 -10.35 -7.23
CA ALA A 24 -16.06 -9.26 -7.31
C ALA A 24 -15.80 -8.84 -8.77
N LYS A 25 -15.68 -9.79 -9.71
CA LYS A 25 -15.57 -9.50 -11.15
C LYS A 25 -16.80 -8.78 -11.69
N ALA A 26 -17.99 -9.24 -11.32
CA ALA A 26 -19.24 -8.59 -11.72
C ALA A 26 -19.38 -7.16 -11.17
N ALA A 27 -18.75 -6.87 -10.04
CA ALA A 27 -18.65 -5.54 -9.46
C ALA A 27 -17.56 -4.65 -10.13
N GLY A 28 -16.78 -5.18 -11.09
CA GLY A 28 -15.80 -4.41 -11.86
C GLY A 28 -14.36 -4.48 -11.35
N TYR A 29 -14.01 -5.49 -10.57
CA TYR A 29 -12.66 -5.67 -10.00
C TYR A 29 -11.85 -6.73 -10.76
N GLU A 30 -10.52 -6.55 -10.79
CA GLU A 30 -9.61 -7.62 -11.15
C GLU A 30 -9.49 -8.59 -9.97
N VAL A 31 -9.61 -9.91 -10.20
CA VAL A 31 -9.62 -10.88 -9.11
C VAL A 31 -8.42 -11.81 -9.20
N ARG A 32 -7.73 -11.96 -8.08
CA ARG A 32 -6.69 -12.96 -7.82
C ARG A 32 -7.18 -13.92 -6.75
N GLY A 33 -6.87 -15.21 -6.89
CA GLY A 33 -7.25 -16.24 -5.93
C GLY A 33 -6.06 -16.74 -5.13
N ALA A 34 -6.31 -17.14 -3.89
CA ALA A 34 -5.40 -17.92 -3.06
C ALA A 34 -6.22 -18.94 -2.28
N SER A 35 -5.68 -20.14 -2.04
CA SER A 35 -6.36 -21.25 -1.39
C SER A 35 -6.19 -21.28 0.14
N ASN A 36 -5.31 -20.47 0.68
CA ASN A 36 -5.07 -20.31 2.12
C ASN A 36 -4.31 -19.02 2.42
N GLY A 37 -4.21 -18.67 3.69
CA GLY A 37 -3.53 -17.44 4.11
C GLY A 37 -2.05 -17.40 3.80
N LYS A 38 -1.36 -18.56 3.75
CA LYS A 38 0.07 -18.60 3.43
C LYS A 38 0.33 -18.28 1.96
N GLU A 39 -0.41 -18.88 1.05
CA GLU A 39 -0.36 -18.54 -0.38
C GLU A 39 -0.70 -17.07 -0.62
N ALA A 40 -1.75 -16.57 0.04
CA ALA A 40 -2.13 -15.16 -0.02
C ALA A 40 -0.99 -14.24 0.45
N TRP A 41 -0.34 -14.60 1.57
CA TRP A 41 0.81 -13.86 2.09
C TRP A 41 1.97 -13.81 1.10
N GLU A 42 2.33 -14.94 0.46
CA GLU A 42 3.38 -15.01 -0.55
C GLU A 42 3.05 -14.15 -1.78
N LEU A 43 1.81 -14.20 -2.25
CA LEU A 43 1.35 -13.35 -3.37
C LEU A 43 1.40 -11.87 -3.03
N LEU A 44 1.09 -11.46 -1.80
CA LEU A 44 1.15 -10.07 -1.36
C LEU A 44 2.58 -9.52 -1.28
N GLN A 45 3.63 -10.36 -1.26
CA GLN A 45 5.03 -9.92 -1.32
C GLN A 45 5.45 -9.48 -2.72
N VAL A 46 4.82 -10.03 -3.76
CA VAL A 46 5.22 -9.82 -5.17
C VAL A 46 4.20 -9.04 -5.99
N ALA A 47 2.98 -8.90 -5.48
CA ALA A 47 1.88 -8.24 -6.18
C ALA A 47 1.19 -7.21 -5.29
N ARG A 48 0.95 -6.01 -5.83
CA ARG A 48 0.18 -4.98 -5.13
C ARG A 48 -1.30 -5.30 -5.23
N VAL A 49 -1.90 -5.73 -4.13
CA VAL A 49 -3.33 -6.02 -4.02
C VAL A 49 -3.91 -5.19 -2.89
N PRO A 50 -4.69 -4.14 -3.20
CA PRO A 50 -5.19 -3.19 -2.19
C PRO A 50 -6.38 -3.70 -1.38
N ILE A 51 -7.09 -4.75 -1.83
CA ILE A 51 -8.26 -5.31 -1.15
C ILE A 51 -8.09 -6.82 -1.02
N VAL A 52 -8.28 -7.35 0.17
CA VAL A 52 -8.31 -8.79 0.47
C VAL A 52 -9.67 -9.16 1.03
N ILE A 53 -10.30 -10.18 0.47
CA ILE A 53 -11.49 -10.85 0.97
C ILE A 53 -11.06 -12.25 1.38
N SER A 54 -11.07 -12.54 2.67
CA SER A 54 -10.55 -13.80 3.20
C SER A 54 -11.62 -14.55 3.97
N ASP A 55 -11.72 -15.86 3.71
CA ASP A 55 -12.43 -16.72 4.65
C ASP A 55 -11.77 -16.69 6.03
N TRP A 56 -12.54 -16.99 7.05
CA TRP A 56 -12.06 -17.04 8.43
C TRP A 56 -11.20 -18.27 8.67
N TYR A 57 -11.74 -19.45 8.34
CA TYR A 57 -11.10 -20.74 8.64
C TYR A 57 -10.48 -21.32 7.39
N MET A 58 -9.16 -21.43 7.38
CA MET A 58 -8.40 -22.04 6.31
C MET A 58 -7.22 -22.83 6.88
N PRO A 59 -6.75 -23.87 6.19
CA PRO A 59 -5.56 -24.59 6.59
C PRO A 59 -4.29 -23.72 6.52
N GLU A 60 -3.23 -24.11 7.19
CA GLU A 60 -1.90 -23.50 7.26
C GLU A 60 -1.89 -22.09 7.91
N MET A 61 -2.73 -21.18 7.45
CA MET A 61 -2.86 -19.83 8.00
C MET A 61 -4.32 -19.36 7.82
N ASP A 62 -4.98 -19.08 8.92
CA ASP A 62 -6.36 -18.59 8.92
C ASP A 62 -6.46 -17.09 8.54
N GLY A 63 -7.68 -16.60 8.29
CA GLY A 63 -7.91 -15.21 7.90
C GLY A 63 -7.46 -14.19 8.93
N PRO A 64 -7.77 -14.35 10.22
CA PRO A 64 -7.29 -13.46 11.28
C PRO A 64 -5.77 -13.40 11.40
N GLU A 65 -5.06 -14.52 11.24
CA GLU A 65 -3.60 -14.55 11.27
C GLU A 65 -3.00 -13.84 10.06
N LEU A 66 -3.56 -14.07 8.86
CA LEU A 66 -3.18 -13.34 7.65
C LEU A 66 -3.37 -11.83 7.85
N CYS A 67 -4.50 -11.41 8.42
CA CYS A 67 -4.77 -10.02 8.73
C CYS A 67 -3.72 -9.41 9.66
N ARG A 68 -3.40 -10.07 10.79
CA ARG A 68 -2.37 -9.61 11.73
C ARG A 68 -1.01 -9.44 11.05
N ARG A 69 -0.61 -10.38 10.19
CA ARG A 69 0.65 -10.28 9.43
C ARG A 69 0.66 -9.09 8.48
N ILE A 70 -0.45 -8.85 7.78
CA ILE A 70 -0.58 -7.68 6.91
C ILE A 70 -0.47 -6.38 7.74
N ARG A 71 -1.11 -6.31 8.91
CA ARG A 71 -1.06 -5.13 9.79
C ARG A 71 0.32 -4.89 10.42
N ALA A 72 1.12 -5.93 10.59
CA ALA A 72 2.50 -5.80 11.11
C ALA A 72 3.49 -5.18 10.10
N ARG A 73 3.09 -4.98 8.83
CA ARG A 73 3.93 -4.34 7.80
C ARG A 73 3.92 -2.82 7.98
N THR A 74 5.02 -2.25 8.45
CA THR A 74 5.09 -0.82 8.82
C THR A 74 5.33 0.15 7.65
N ARG A 75 5.81 -0.32 6.50
CA ARG A 75 6.20 0.52 5.34
C ARG A 75 5.46 0.18 4.04
N GLU A 76 4.46 -0.67 4.10
CA GLU A 76 3.73 -1.14 2.92
C GLU A 76 2.43 -0.37 2.73
N PRO A 77 1.94 -0.26 1.48
CA PRO A 77 0.64 0.34 1.22
C PRO A 77 -0.46 -0.37 2.00
N TYR A 78 -1.42 0.41 2.47
CA TYR A 78 -2.54 -0.14 3.21
C TYR A 78 -3.34 -1.14 2.37
N VAL A 79 -3.69 -2.28 2.99
CA VAL A 79 -4.57 -3.30 2.41
C VAL A 79 -5.89 -3.30 3.18
N TYR A 80 -6.99 -3.02 2.48
CA TYR A 80 -8.32 -3.14 3.05
C TYR A 80 -8.70 -4.61 3.17
N PHE A 81 -9.01 -5.06 4.38
CA PHE A 81 -9.18 -6.47 4.70
C PHE A 81 -10.61 -6.78 5.14
N ILE A 82 -11.31 -7.63 4.37
CA ILE A 82 -12.66 -8.09 4.65
C ILE A 82 -12.61 -9.55 5.08
N LEU A 83 -13.09 -9.86 6.28
CA LEU A 83 -13.28 -11.24 6.74
C LEU A 83 -14.66 -11.75 6.33
N VAL A 84 -14.69 -12.97 5.79
CA VAL A 84 -15.91 -13.68 5.45
C VAL A 84 -16.03 -14.91 6.33
N THR A 85 -17.21 -15.21 6.89
CA THR A 85 -17.38 -16.37 7.77
C THR A 85 -18.78 -16.97 7.70
N ALA A 86 -18.87 -18.29 7.84
CA ALA A 86 -20.13 -19.02 7.95
C ALA A 86 -20.76 -18.92 9.35
N ARG A 87 -19.99 -18.51 10.37
CA ARG A 87 -20.46 -18.39 11.75
C ARG A 87 -20.45 -16.93 12.17
N GLY A 88 -21.62 -16.29 12.16
CA GLY A 88 -21.79 -14.97 12.73
C GLY A 88 -22.00 -15.08 14.25
N GLY A 89 -21.14 -14.44 15.04
CA GLY A 89 -21.31 -14.29 16.49
C GLY A 89 -20.49 -13.13 17.01
N LYS A 90 -20.96 -12.50 18.09
CA LYS A 90 -20.30 -11.32 18.68
C LYS A 90 -18.81 -11.56 18.98
N GLN A 91 -18.45 -12.76 19.45
CA GLN A 91 -17.07 -13.10 19.78
C GLN A 91 -16.16 -13.16 18.53
N GLN A 92 -16.65 -13.76 17.45
CA GLN A 92 -15.88 -13.81 16.18
C GLN A 92 -15.74 -12.42 15.56
N TYR A 93 -16.82 -11.64 15.55
CA TYR A 93 -16.74 -10.26 15.09
C TYR A 93 -15.68 -9.47 15.86
N LEU A 94 -15.69 -9.54 17.20
CA LEU A 94 -14.69 -8.85 18.03
C LEU A 94 -13.26 -9.36 17.74
N ALA A 95 -13.06 -10.67 17.64
CA ALA A 95 -11.75 -11.26 17.36
C ALA A 95 -11.23 -10.86 15.96
N GLY A 96 -12.10 -10.74 14.97
CA GLY A 96 -11.72 -10.24 13.62
C GLY A 96 -11.32 -8.78 13.63
N MET A 97 -12.06 -7.95 14.37
CA MET A 97 -11.73 -6.53 14.53
C MET A 97 -10.44 -6.34 15.33
N GLU A 98 -10.20 -7.14 16.38
CA GLU A 98 -8.94 -7.15 17.12
C GLU A 98 -7.74 -7.61 16.27
N ALA A 99 -7.96 -8.50 15.29
CA ALA A 99 -6.95 -8.87 14.30
C ALA A 99 -6.63 -7.73 13.32
N GLY A 100 -7.45 -6.66 13.30
CA GLY A 100 -7.27 -5.49 12.45
C GLY A 100 -8.03 -5.55 11.13
N ALA A 101 -9.05 -6.40 10.99
CA ALA A 101 -9.91 -6.40 9.82
C ALA A 101 -10.71 -5.09 9.73
N ASP A 102 -10.91 -4.60 8.51
CA ASP A 102 -11.67 -3.37 8.27
C ASP A 102 -13.15 -3.62 8.17
N ASP A 103 -13.53 -4.83 7.74
CA ASP A 103 -14.92 -5.19 7.55
C ASP A 103 -15.15 -6.69 7.70
N PHE A 104 -16.43 -7.06 7.77
CA PHE A 104 -16.87 -8.41 8.04
C PHE A 104 -18.17 -8.74 7.28
N ILE A 105 -18.23 -9.88 6.62
CA ILE A 105 -19.39 -10.35 5.88
C ILE A 105 -19.74 -11.78 6.31
N ALA A 106 -21.02 -12.03 6.58
CA ALA A 106 -21.50 -13.37 6.89
C ALA A 106 -21.81 -14.17 5.61
N LYS A 107 -21.47 -15.48 5.58
CA LYS A 107 -21.94 -16.41 4.54
C LYS A 107 -23.42 -16.81 4.81
N PRO A 108 -24.26 -16.92 3.78
CA PRO A 108 -24.00 -16.73 2.36
C PRO A 108 -23.81 -15.24 2.02
N VAL A 109 -22.82 -14.93 1.20
CA VAL A 109 -22.48 -13.55 0.82
C VAL A 109 -23.54 -12.99 -0.13
N ASP A 110 -24.19 -11.93 0.27
CA ASP A 110 -25.11 -11.19 -0.57
C ASP A 110 -24.35 -10.33 -1.60
N PRO A 111 -24.69 -10.40 -2.90
CA PRO A 111 -23.98 -9.66 -3.94
C PRO A 111 -24.02 -8.14 -3.77
N ASP A 112 -25.14 -7.59 -3.29
CA ASP A 112 -25.28 -6.15 -3.11
C ASP A 112 -24.55 -5.68 -1.85
N GLU A 113 -24.51 -6.49 -0.80
CA GLU A 113 -23.68 -6.24 0.39
C GLU A 113 -22.20 -6.20 0.00
N LEU A 114 -21.70 -7.23 -0.70
CA LEU A 114 -20.29 -7.26 -1.13
C LEU A 114 -19.94 -6.04 -1.99
N ARG A 115 -20.81 -5.68 -2.95
CA ARG A 115 -20.61 -4.50 -3.79
C ARG A 115 -20.53 -3.21 -2.97
N ALA A 116 -21.39 -3.07 -1.98
CA ALA A 116 -21.40 -1.90 -1.09
C ALA A 116 -20.11 -1.81 -0.27
N ARG A 117 -19.62 -2.94 0.29
CA ARG A 117 -18.38 -3.02 1.06
C ARG A 117 -17.15 -2.68 0.20
N LEU A 118 -17.09 -3.21 -1.01
CA LEU A 118 -16.01 -2.92 -1.96
C LEU A 118 -15.97 -1.42 -2.33
N LYS A 119 -17.11 -0.76 -2.49
CA LYS A 119 -17.14 0.70 -2.71
C LYS A 119 -16.66 1.49 -1.50
N VAL A 120 -16.94 1.03 -0.28
CA VAL A 120 -16.39 1.63 0.94
C VAL A 120 -14.87 1.48 0.97
N ALA A 121 -14.36 0.28 0.63
CA ALA A 121 -12.93 0.02 0.52
C ALA A 121 -12.25 0.96 -0.46
N GLU A 122 -12.80 1.14 -1.67
CA GLU A 122 -12.28 2.08 -2.68
C GLU A 122 -12.16 3.52 -2.13
N ARG A 123 -13.20 3.99 -1.47
CA ARG A 123 -13.22 5.33 -0.90
C ARG A 123 -12.14 5.51 0.16
N ILE A 124 -11.99 4.52 1.06
CA ILE A 124 -10.98 4.57 2.13
C ILE A 124 -9.57 4.53 1.54
N LEU A 125 -9.32 3.65 0.56
CA LEU A 125 -8.04 3.57 -0.14
C LEU A 125 -7.71 4.85 -0.91
N GLY A 126 -8.71 5.49 -1.52
CA GLY A 126 -8.56 6.79 -2.18
C GLY A 126 -8.12 7.88 -1.22
N LEU A 127 -8.82 8.04 -0.09
CA LEU A 127 -8.49 9.02 0.95
C LEU A 127 -7.09 8.79 1.55
N ARG A 128 -6.71 7.54 1.81
CA ARG A 128 -5.36 7.22 2.29
C ARG A 128 -4.28 7.60 1.29
N LYS A 129 -4.51 7.33 0.00
CA LYS A 129 -3.57 7.71 -1.06
C LYS A 129 -3.40 9.24 -1.14
N GLU A 130 -4.48 10.00 -0.95
CA GLU A 130 -4.41 11.47 -0.89
C GLU A 130 -3.60 11.95 0.31
N ILE A 131 -3.79 11.34 1.49
CA ILE A 131 -3.00 11.64 2.69
C ILE A 131 -1.52 11.30 2.46
N GLU A 132 -1.19 10.11 1.96
CA GLU A 132 0.18 9.72 1.63
C GLU A 132 0.84 10.70 0.64
N GLN A 133 0.09 11.22 -0.34
CA GLN A 133 0.60 12.22 -1.28
C GLN A 133 0.88 13.59 -0.63
N LEU A 134 0.12 13.96 0.39
CA LEU A 134 0.35 15.19 1.16
C LEU A 134 1.55 15.06 2.11
N GLU A 135 1.77 13.89 2.69
CA GLU A 135 2.92 13.60 3.56
C GLU A 135 4.27 13.59 2.79
N VAL A 136 4.25 13.41 1.47
CA VAL A 136 5.45 13.48 0.60
C VAL A 136 5.90 14.92 0.33
N LEU A 137 5.14 15.95 0.75
CA LEU A 137 5.59 17.34 0.59
C LEU A 137 6.69 17.66 1.61
N LEU A 138 7.93 17.50 1.19
CA LEU A 138 9.09 17.88 1.99
C LEU A 138 9.16 19.40 2.15
N PRO A 139 9.14 19.94 3.37
CA PRO A 139 9.23 21.37 3.59
C PRO A 139 10.63 21.89 3.27
N ILE A 140 10.78 22.53 2.11
CA ILE A 140 12.05 23.11 1.64
C ILE A 140 12.04 24.62 1.84
N CYS A 141 13.13 25.14 2.41
CA CYS A 141 13.33 26.59 2.54
C CYS A 141 13.41 27.25 1.16
N SER A 142 12.56 28.25 0.91
CA SER A 142 12.50 28.94 -0.37
C SER A 142 13.82 29.67 -0.71
N TYR A 143 14.63 30.04 0.29
CA TYR A 143 15.88 30.78 0.14
C TYR A 143 17.10 29.89 0.04
N CYS A 144 17.39 29.10 1.10
CA CYS A 144 18.63 28.33 1.19
C CYS A 144 18.48 26.87 0.74
N LYS A 145 17.26 26.42 0.36
CA LYS A 145 16.95 25.08 -0.14
C LYS A 145 17.23 23.95 0.87
N ARG A 146 17.46 24.26 2.12
CA ARG A 146 17.51 23.25 3.20
C ARG A 146 16.14 22.65 3.40
N ILE A 147 16.12 21.38 3.79
CA ILE A 147 14.91 20.62 4.11
C ILE A 147 14.71 20.60 5.63
N ARG A 148 13.45 20.58 6.07
CA ARG A 148 13.13 20.38 7.49
C ARG A 148 12.86 18.91 7.73
N ASN A 149 13.68 18.29 8.59
CA ASN A 149 13.56 16.88 8.94
C ASN A 149 12.45 16.62 9.97
N ASP A 150 12.26 15.34 10.34
CA ASP A 150 11.22 14.90 11.30
C ASP A 150 11.45 15.43 12.74
N HIS A 151 12.66 15.91 13.05
CA HIS A 151 13.01 16.58 14.31
C HIS A 151 12.83 18.10 14.27
N GLU A 152 12.17 18.62 13.20
CA GLU A 152 11.97 20.06 12.96
C GLU A 152 13.27 20.86 12.72
N GLU A 153 14.39 20.21 12.45
CA GLU A 153 15.67 20.84 12.16
C GLU A 153 15.88 21.03 10.65
N TRP A 154 16.57 22.12 10.27
CA TRP A 154 16.88 22.44 8.88
C TRP A 154 18.24 21.89 8.48
N GLU A 155 18.29 20.92 7.61
CA GLU A 155 19.51 20.30 7.10
C GLU A 155 19.67 20.40 5.58
N PRO A 156 20.88 20.18 5.01
CA PRO A 156 21.11 20.11 3.59
C PRO A 156 20.26 19.01 2.92
N LEU A 157 19.72 19.31 1.75
CA LEU A 157 18.91 18.36 1.00
C LEU A 157 19.67 17.05 0.70
N GLU A 158 20.95 17.17 0.37
CA GLU A 158 21.83 16.03 0.09
C GLU A 158 21.90 15.07 1.27
N LYS A 159 22.11 15.61 2.49
CA LYS A 159 22.16 14.81 3.72
C LYS A 159 20.85 14.10 3.99
N TYR A 160 19.72 14.81 3.82
CA TYR A 160 18.38 14.22 4.00
C TYR A 160 18.15 13.05 3.03
N ILE A 161 18.54 13.21 1.76
CA ILE A 161 18.41 12.14 0.75
C ILE A 161 19.26 10.93 1.11
N GLU A 162 20.50 11.11 1.54
CA GLU A 162 21.39 10.02 1.94
C GLU A 162 20.88 9.24 3.16
N GLU A 163 20.21 9.92 4.10
CA GLU A 163 19.69 9.28 5.32
C GLU A 163 18.33 8.58 5.11
N HIS A 164 17.49 9.07 4.18
CA HIS A 164 16.11 8.59 4.01
C HIS A 164 15.88 7.75 2.75
N PHE A 165 16.81 7.76 1.80
CA PHE A 165 16.71 7.00 0.56
C PHE A 165 17.96 6.14 0.37
N GLU A 166 17.79 4.91 -0.13
CA GLU A 166 18.90 3.99 -0.43
C GLU A 166 19.74 4.42 -1.66
N GLN A 167 19.48 5.60 -2.21
CA GLN A 167 20.12 6.12 -3.42
C GLN A 167 21.31 7.00 -3.07
N LEU A 168 22.47 6.64 -3.61
CA LEU A 168 23.69 7.46 -3.53
C LEU A 168 23.61 8.61 -4.54
N LEU A 169 23.84 9.83 -4.07
CA LEU A 169 23.93 11.00 -4.94
C LEU A 169 25.29 11.02 -5.67
N SER A 170 25.27 11.18 -7.01
CA SER A 170 26.46 11.49 -7.77
C SER A 170 26.52 13.00 -8.02
N HIS A 171 27.70 13.61 -7.80
CA HIS A 171 27.90 15.03 -8.02
C HIS A 171 28.39 15.28 -9.44
N GLY A 172 27.76 16.21 -10.13
CA GLY A 172 28.12 16.67 -11.46
C GLY A 172 27.86 18.17 -11.61
N ILE A 173 28.36 18.75 -12.69
CA ILE A 173 28.12 20.17 -13.00
C ILE A 173 27.22 20.23 -14.24
N CYS A 174 26.03 20.85 -14.10
CA CYS A 174 25.15 21.04 -15.24
C CYS A 174 25.72 22.07 -16.24
N PRO A 175 25.31 22.01 -17.52
CA PRO A 175 25.84 22.91 -18.56
C PRO A 175 25.75 24.41 -18.21
N ASP A 176 24.67 24.84 -17.60
CA ASP A 176 24.47 26.23 -17.21
C ASP A 176 25.45 26.67 -16.11
N CYS A 177 25.64 25.82 -15.09
CA CYS A 177 26.61 26.07 -14.03
C CYS A 177 28.05 26.00 -14.57
N TYR A 178 28.35 25.08 -15.48
CA TYR A 178 29.64 25.00 -16.13
C TYR A 178 29.96 26.31 -16.86
N THR A 179 29.05 26.79 -17.70
CA THR A 179 29.24 28.03 -18.46
C THR A 179 29.34 29.26 -17.53
N LYS A 180 28.57 29.29 -16.44
CA LYS A 180 28.51 30.44 -15.54
C LYS A 180 29.70 30.53 -14.57
N TYR A 181 30.14 29.37 -14.04
CA TYR A 181 31.11 29.35 -12.94
C TYR A 181 32.47 28.72 -13.31
N VAL A 182 32.52 27.73 -14.21
CA VAL A 182 33.72 27.00 -14.55
C VAL A 182 34.43 27.61 -15.77
N GLN A 183 33.70 27.83 -16.85
CA GLN A 183 34.28 28.37 -18.10
C GLN A 183 35.03 29.68 -17.90
N PRO A 184 34.51 30.69 -17.16
CA PRO A 184 35.22 31.93 -16.93
C PRO A 184 36.54 31.79 -16.11
N GLN A 185 36.63 30.71 -15.31
CA GLN A 185 37.87 30.43 -14.56
C GLN A 185 38.94 29.79 -15.44
N LEU A 186 38.51 28.90 -16.33
CA LEU A 186 39.40 28.31 -17.36
C LEU A 186 39.94 29.39 -18.30
N ASP A 187 39.06 30.30 -18.76
CA ASP A 187 39.43 31.37 -19.67
C ASP A 187 40.40 32.39 -19.03
N ARG A 188 40.40 32.52 -17.72
CA ARG A 188 41.32 33.40 -16.95
C ARG A 188 42.64 32.72 -16.59
N GLY A 189 42.87 31.45 -16.96
CA GLY A 189 44.09 30.73 -16.68
C GLY A 189 44.42 30.42 -15.22
N THR A 190 43.40 30.35 -14.33
CA THR A 190 43.54 30.23 -12.88
C THR A 190 43.39 28.80 -12.36
N LEU A 191 43.42 27.80 -13.24
CA LEU A 191 43.49 26.39 -12.84
C LEU A 191 44.90 25.87 -13.25
N SER A 192 45.86 25.98 -12.34
CA SER A 192 47.10 25.22 -12.35
C SER A 192 46.98 24.00 -11.44
#